data_ea01c4db5022deaa5d0a7e6923597e62
#
_entry.id   ea01c4db5022deaa5d0a7e6923597e62
#
_cell.length_a   1.000
_cell.length_b   1.000
_cell.length_c   1.000
_cell.angle_alpha   90.00
_cell.angle_beta   90.00
_cell.angle_gamma   90.00
#
_symmetry.space_group_name_H-M   'P 1'
#
loop_
_entity.id
_entity.type
_entity.pdbx_description
1 polymer ?
#
loop_
_entity_poly.entity_id
_entity_poly.type
_entity_poly.pdbx_seq_one_letter_code
_entity_poly.pdbx_strand_id
1 'polypeptide(L)'
;MVLSFPYFPIPFGTTVKPIIPLVFIPRNGDGRYLTYGALVDSGADLTTITRAAANDLGLVLEDDMVRTRGIGGTAEMKTTDCEIILGRGGEAYRLTIPIHVMAGKNVDLPFPLLGRKGVFERFDITFRERKLRVEISLKDETVKRVKLPPILK
;
A
#
# COMPACT_ATOMS: atom_id res chain seq x y z
N MET A 1 17.17 2.53 -11.23
CA MET A 1 17.01 3.61 -10.25
C MET A 1 16.32 3.07 -9.00
N VAL A 2 16.67 3.59 -7.83
CA VAL A 2 16.17 3.12 -6.54
C VAL A 2 15.36 4.24 -5.90
N LEU A 3 14.11 3.95 -5.55
CA LEU A 3 13.30 4.83 -4.70
C LEU A 3 13.73 4.61 -3.24
N SER A 4 14.11 5.65 -2.54
CA SER A 4 14.58 5.55 -1.15
C SER A 4 13.74 6.42 -0.24
N PHE A 5 13.04 5.80 0.70
CA PHE A 5 12.13 6.45 1.64
C PHE A 5 12.70 6.39 3.05
N PRO A 6 12.72 7.50 3.81
CA PRO A 6 13.04 7.45 5.22
C PRO A 6 11.92 6.73 5.98
N TYR A 7 12.26 6.07 7.08
CA TYR A 7 11.24 5.59 8.01
C TYR A 7 10.45 6.77 8.58
N PHE A 8 9.19 6.54 8.83
CA PHE A 8 8.28 7.59 9.28
C PHE A 8 7.86 7.35 10.74
N PRO A 9 7.77 8.42 11.58
CA PRO A 9 7.28 8.28 12.95
C PRO A 9 5.78 7.92 12.93
N ILE A 10 5.41 6.95 13.75
CA ILE A 10 3.99 6.65 13.96
C ILE A 10 3.38 7.66 14.93
N PRO A 11 2.09 8.03 14.75
CA PRO A 11 1.38 8.82 15.74
C PRO A 11 1.43 8.14 17.12
N PHE A 12 1.67 8.91 18.16
CA PHE A 12 1.69 8.44 19.56
C PHE A 12 2.82 7.46 19.93
N GLY A 13 3.88 7.39 19.14
CA GLY A 13 5.04 6.55 19.41
C GLY A 13 6.38 7.26 19.24
N THR A 14 7.41 6.73 19.88
CA THR A 14 8.81 7.14 19.68
C THR A 14 9.49 6.33 18.58
N THR A 15 8.83 5.30 18.07
CA THR A 15 9.36 4.39 17.06
C THR A 15 9.06 4.87 15.66
N VAL A 16 10.05 4.82 14.79
CA VAL A 16 9.88 5.03 13.34
C VAL A 16 9.68 3.68 12.64
N LYS A 17 8.92 3.67 11.54
CA LYS A 17 8.59 2.46 10.80
C LYS A 17 8.79 2.65 9.28
N PRO A 18 8.96 1.58 8.51
CA PRO A 18 9.03 1.65 7.04
C PRO A 18 7.67 1.96 6.44
N ILE A 19 7.17 3.16 6.70
CA ILE A 19 5.94 3.70 6.14
C ILE A 19 6.29 4.59 4.95
N ILE A 20 5.71 4.30 3.80
CA ILE A 20 5.94 5.05 2.57
C ILE A 20 4.64 5.70 2.08
N PRO A 21 4.71 6.85 1.43
CA PRO A 21 3.53 7.42 0.79
C PRO A 21 3.11 6.54 -0.39
N LEU A 22 1.85 6.15 -0.39
CA LEU A 22 1.24 5.35 -1.45
C LEU A 22 0.01 6.08 -1.96
N VAL A 23 -0.05 6.31 -3.26
CA VAL A 23 -1.20 6.94 -3.91
C VAL A 23 -2.15 5.86 -4.37
N PHE A 24 -3.40 5.97 -3.96
CA PHE A 24 -4.48 5.14 -4.46
C PHE A 24 -5.32 5.93 -5.47
N ILE A 25 -5.71 5.28 -6.55
CA ILE A 25 -6.54 5.87 -7.60
C ILE A 25 -7.97 5.40 -7.41
N PRO A 26 -8.91 6.31 -7.03
CA PRO A 26 -10.31 5.96 -6.89
C PRO A 26 -10.93 5.49 -8.21
N ARG A 27 -11.85 4.53 -8.13
CA ARG A 27 -12.54 3.98 -9.31
C ARG A 27 -13.61 4.90 -9.90
N ASN A 28 -14.10 5.86 -9.13
CA ASN A 28 -15.16 6.77 -9.59
C ASN A 28 -14.75 7.72 -10.72
N GLY A 29 -13.45 7.75 -11.08
CA GLY A 29 -12.97 8.47 -12.26
C GLY A 29 -13.04 9.99 -12.16
N ASP A 30 -13.19 10.58 -10.98
CA ASP A 30 -13.30 12.03 -10.79
C ASP A 30 -11.94 12.77 -10.80
N GLY A 31 -10.86 12.05 -11.07
CA GLY A 31 -9.49 12.60 -11.16
C GLY A 31 -8.83 12.86 -9.82
N ARG A 32 -9.47 12.54 -8.70
CA ARG A 32 -8.85 12.64 -7.38
C ARG A 32 -7.87 11.50 -7.13
N TYR A 33 -6.88 11.80 -6.31
CA TYR A 33 -5.95 10.81 -5.77
C TYR A 33 -6.03 10.82 -4.27
N LEU A 34 -5.99 9.65 -3.64
CA LEU A 34 -5.92 9.51 -2.20
C LEU A 34 -4.54 9.00 -1.81
N THR A 35 -3.88 9.70 -0.90
CA THR A 35 -2.56 9.33 -0.42
C THR A 35 -2.63 8.83 1.01
N TYR A 36 -2.06 7.66 1.24
CA TYR A 36 -1.91 7.08 2.56
C TYR A 36 -0.45 6.77 2.84
N GLY A 37 -0.02 6.92 4.10
CA GLY A 37 1.21 6.30 4.56
C GLY A 37 0.96 4.80 4.73
N ALA A 38 1.60 3.97 3.94
CA ALA A 38 1.46 2.52 3.99
C ALA A 38 2.68 1.86 4.63
N LEU A 39 2.46 0.97 5.60
CA LEU A 39 3.52 0.17 6.18
C LEU A 39 3.96 -0.90 5.17
N VAL A 40 5.23 -0.91 4.84
CA VAL A 40 5.81 -1.99 4.00
C VAL A 40 5.91 -3.25 4.85
N ASP A 41 5.05 -4.23 4.56
CA ASP A 41 4.87 -5.43 5.39
C ASP A 41 5.14 -6.71 4.58
N SER A 42 6.33 -7.26 4.76
CA SER A 42 6.73 -8.53 4.13
C SER A 42 5.96 -9.75 4.66
N GLY A 43 5.28 -9.61 5.79
CA GLY A 43 4.42 -10.65 6.37
C GLY A 43 3.00 -10.66 5.85
N ALA A 44 2.56 -9.60 5.15
CA ALA A 44 1.24 -9.55 4.54
C ALA A 44 1.28 -10.13 3.12
N ASP A 45 0.42 -11.10 2.83
CA ASP A 45 0.34 -11.68 1.49
C ASP A 45 -0.20 -10.67 0.46
N LEU A 46 -1.27 -9.96 0.80
CA LEU A 46 -1.86 -8.91 0.00
C LEU A 46 -1.81 -7.57 0.75
N THR A 47 -1.78 -6.49 -0.02
CA THR A 47 -2.03 -5.15 0.52
C THR A 47 -3.39 -5.12 1.19
N THR A 48 -3.45 -4.58 2.39
CA THR A 48 -4.65 -4.59 3.24
C THR A 48 -5.05 -3.18 3.60
N ILE A 49 -6.34 -2.85 3.40
CA ILE A 49 -6.92 -1.56 3.76
C ILE A 49 -8.18 -1.75 4.60
N THR A 50 -8.60 -0.69 5.27
CA THR A 50 -9.87 -0.69 6.02
C THR A 50 -11.07 -0.57 5.07
N ARG A 51 -12.25 -0.95 5.57
CA ARG A 51 -13.50 -0.75 4.84
C ARG A 51 -13.78 0.73 4.56
N ALA A 52 -13.45 1.62 5.50
CA ALA A 52 -13.61 3.06 5.31
C ALA A 52 -12.76 3.57 4.13
N ALA A 53 -11.49 3.17 4.06
CA ALA A 53 -10.62 3.51 2.94
C ALA A 53 -11.15 2.96 1.61
N ALA A 54 -11.66 1.73 1.59
CA ALA A 54 -12.27 1.14 0.40
C ALA A 54 -13.49 1.92 -0.08
N ASN A 55 -14.33 2.38 0.83
CA ASN A 55 -15.49 3.21 0.50
C ASN A 55 -15.05 4.56 -0.10
N ASP A 56 -14.03 5.20 0.47
CA ASP A 56 -13.48 6.45 -0.06
C ASP A 56 -12.91 6.28 -1.48
N LEU A 57 -12.40 5.09 -1.77
CA LEU A 57 -11.86 4.72 -3.08
C LEU A 57 -12.93 4.27 -4.08
N GLY A 58 -14.19 4.13 -3.65
CA GLY A 58 -15.27 3.64 -4.51
C GLY A 58 -15.04 2.21 -5.01
N LEU A 59 -14.39 1.37 -4.22
CA LEU A 59 -14.09 0.00 -4.61
C LEU A 59 -15.33 -0.89 -4.52
N VAL A 60 -15.54 -1.69 -5.58
CA VAL A 60 -16.54 -2.75 -5.56
C VAL A 60 -15.92 -3.95 -4.86
N LEU A 61 -16.55 -4.37 -3.76
CA LEU A 61 -16.10 -5.54 -3.02
C LEU A 61 -16.74 -6.79 -3.61
N GLU A 62 -15.94 -7.80 -3.88
CA GLU A 62 -16.42 -9.12 -4.24
C GLU A 62 -17.17 -9.74 -3.04
N ASP A 63 -18.20 -10.53 -3.32
CA ASP A 63 -19.04 -11.11 -2.27
C ASP A 63 -18.33 -12.20 -1.45
N ASP A 64 -17.26 -12.75 -1.99
CA ASP A 64 -16.49 -13.81 -1.35
C ASP A 64 -15.60 -13.27 -0.24
N MET A 65 -15.90 -13.68 1.00
CA MET A 65 -15.05 -13.39 2.15
C MET A 65 -13.93 -14.42 2.24
N VAL A 66 -12.70 -13.93 2.38
CA VAL A 66 -11.52 -14.74 2.65
C VAL A 66 -11.16 -14.61 4.11
N ARG A 67 -10.92 -15.73 4.79
CA ARG A 67 -10.39 -15.72 6.16
C ARG A 67 -8.87 -15.70 6.10
N THR A 68 -8.28 -14.67 6.67
CA THR A 68 -6.83 -14.54 6.79
C THR A 68 -6.41 -14.76 8.24
N ARG A 69 -5.49 -15.67 8.44
CA ARG A 69 -4.93 -15.96 9.75
C ARG A 69 -3.61 -15.22 9.93
N GLY A 70 -3.53 -14.42 10.98
CA GLY A 70 -2.31 -13.72 11.38
C GLY A 70 -1.92 -14.04 12.82
N ILE A 71 -0.86 -13.41 13.31
CA ILE A 71 -0.38 -13.58 14.69
C ILE A 71 -1.45 -13.21 15.73
N GLY A 72 -2.29 -12.23 15.42
CA GLY A 72 -3.38 -11.74 16.26
C GLY A 72 -4.71 -12.50 16.15
N GLY A 73 -4.77 -13.59 15.34
CA GLY A 73 -5.99 -14.35 15.12
C GLY A 73 -6.45 -14.42 13.67
N THR A 74 -7.75 -14.67 13.47
CA THR A 74 -8.37 -14.77 12.15
C THR A 74 -9.20 -13.51 11.87
N ALA A 75 -8.98 -12.89 10.72
CA ALA A 75 -9.76 -11.75 10.23
C ALA A 75 -10.53 -12.12 8.97
N GLU A 76 -11.76 -11.60 8.84
CA GLU A 76 -12.52 -11.72 7.61
C GLU A 76 -12.16 -10.58 6.66
N MET A 77 -11.83 -10.94 5.42
CA MET A 77 -11.38 -10.02 4.38
C MET A 77 -12.21 -10.19 3.13
N LYS A 78 -12.48 -9.09 2.45
CA LYS A 78 -12.97 -9.10 1.07
C LYS A 78 -11.82 -8.78 0.13
N THR A 79 -11.80 -9.39 -1.05
CA THR A 79 -10.74 -9.20 -2.05
C THR A 79 -11.27 -8.39 -3.22
N THR A 80 -10.46 -7.45 -3.69
CA THR A 80 -10.70 -6.69 -4.93
C THR A 80 -9.37 -6.19 -5.48
N ASP A 81 -9.39 -5.55 -6.64
CA ASP A 81 -8.21 -4.90 -7.21
C ASP A 81 -8.23 -3.40 -7.00
N CYS A 82 -7.07 -2.80 -6.90
CA CYS A 82 -6.91 -1.37 -6.80
C CYS A 82 -5.71 -0.89 -7.62
N GLU A 83 -5.86 0.28 -8.23
CA GLU A 83 -4.73 0.95 -8.86
C GLU A 83 -3.99 1.83 -7.87
N ILE A 84 -2.67 1.74 -7.88
CA ILE A 84 -1.79 2.53 -7.03
C ILE A 84 -0.69 3.20 -7.84
N ILE A 85 -0.15 4.28 -7.29
CA ILE A 85 1.10 4.88 -7.75
C ILE A 85 2.10 4.84 -6.61
N LEU A 86 3.26 4.28 -6.91
CA LEU A 86 4.42 4.22 -6.03
C LEU A 86 5.51 5.08 -6.63
N GLY A 87 5.96 6.10 -5.93
CA GLY A 87 6.96 6.99 -6.49
C GLY A 87 7.60 7.94 -5.49
N ARG A 88 8.75 8.49 -5.90
CA ARG A 88 9.48 9.51 -5.18
C ARG A 88 10.41 10.28 -6.10
N GLY A 89 10.48 11.58 -5.86
CA GLY A 89 11.35 12.46 -6.66
C GLY A 89 10.96 12.50 -8.11
N GLY A 90 11.29 12.50 -9.13
CA GLY A 90 10.80 12.52 -10.52
C GLY A 90 10.37 11.16 -11.05
N GLU A 91 10.38 10.08 -10.23
CA GLU A 91 10.11 8.73 -10.70
C GLU A 91 8.92 8.13 -9.99
N ALA A 92 7.97 7.59 -10.77
CA ALA A 92 6.79 6.92 -10.26
C ALA A 92 6.34 5.78 -11.16
N TYR A 93 5.68 4.81 -10.55
CA TYR A 93 5.18 3.61 -11.20
C TYR A 93 3.70 3.41 -10.86
N ARG A 94 2.90 3.11 -11.88
CA ARG A 94 1.47 2.81 -11.75
C ARG A 94 1.24 1.31 -11.94
N LEU A 95 0.54 0.71 -11.00
CA LEU A 95 0.22 -0.72 -11.03
C LEU A 95 -1.18 -0.98 -10.52
N THR A 96 -1.77 -2.08 -11.00
CA THR A 96 -2.96 -2.68 -10.41
C THR A 96 -2.53 -3.82 -9.50
N ILE A 97 -2.99 -3.81 -8.28
CA ILE A 97 -2.66 -4.82 -7.27
C ILE A 97 -3.92 -5.42 -6.65
N PRO A 98 -3.89 -6.70 -6.29
CA PRO A 98 -4.96 -7.29 -5.48
C PRO A 98 -4.86 -6.76 -4.05
N ILE A 99 -5.98 -6.48 -3.44
CA ILE A 99 -6.04 -6.01 -2.06
C ILE A 99 -7.06 -6.78 -1.24
N HIS A 100 -6.78 -6.89 0.05
CA HIS A 100 -7.75 -7.29 1.07
C HIS A 100 -8.38 -6.07 1.72
N VAL A 101 -9.69 -6.08 1.82
CA VAL A 101 -10.46 -5.06 2.57
C VAL A 101 -10.98 -5.70 3.84
N MET A 102 -10.66 -5.12 4.98
CA MET A 102 -11.16 -5.59 6.26
C MET A 102 -12.69 -5.44 6.34
N ALA A 103 -13.40 -6.54 6.59
CA ALA A 103 -14.87 -6.55 6.56
C ALA A 103 -15.51 -5.85 7.79
N GLY A 104 -14.80 -5.82 8.91
CA GLY A 104 -15.29 -5.23 10.16
C GLY A 104 -15.44 -3.71 10.10
N LYS A 105 -16.56 -3.18 10.60
CA LYS A 105 -16.81 -1.73 10.64
C LYS A 105 -15.93 -1.00 11.67
N ASN A 106 -15.49 -1.70 12.72
CA ASN A 106 -14.76 -1.15 13.87
C ASN A 106 -13.32 -1.66 13.94
N VAL A 107 -12.78 -2.13 12.83
CA VAL A 107 -11.39 -2.58 12.81
C VAL A 107 -10.49 -1.36 12.62
N ASP A 108 -9.68 -1.11 13.62
CA ASP A 108 -8.71 -0.03 13.63
C ASP A 108 -7.40 -0.52 13.00
N LEU A 109 -7.17 -0.08 11.78
CA LEU A 109 -5.88 -0.22 11.12
C LEU A 109 -5.34 1.19 10.90
N PRO A 110 -4.31 1.62 11.66
CA PRO A 110 -3.85 3.02 11.65
C PRO A 110 -3.26 3.44 10.31
N PHE A 111 -2.86 2.49 9.48
CA PHE A 111 -2.34 2.72 8.13
C PHE A 111 -2.54 1.45 7.27
N PRO A 112 -2.66 1.58 5.95
CA PRO A 112 -2.62 0.43 5.05
C PRO A 112 -1.35 -0.40 5.22
N LEU A 113 -1.47 -1.70 5.00
CA LEU A 113 -0.34 -2.62 4.92
C LEU A 113 -0.01 -2.87 3.45
N LEU A 114 1.18 -2.52 3.00
CA LEU A 114 1.64 -2.83 1.66
C LEU A 114 2.19 -4.25 1.64
N GLY A 115 1.40 -5.17 1.08
CA GLY A 115 1.69 -6.59 1.04
C GLY A 115 2.52 -7.03 -0.15
N ARG A 116 2.82 -8.33 -0.19
CA ARG A 116 3.76 -8.91 -1.15
C ARG A 116 3.20 -9.00 -2.56
N LYS A 117 1.97 -9.50 -2.73
CA LYS A 117 1.41 -9.84 -4.04
C LYS A 117 1.17 -8.58 -4.88
N GLY A 118 1.66 -8.61 -6.10
CA GLY A 118 1.58 -7.50 -7.03
C GLY A 118 2.64 -6.41 -6.81
N VAL A 119 3.31 -6.38 -5.66
CA VAL A 119 4.34 -5.39 -5.34
C VAL A 119 5.72 -6.04 -5.24
N PHE A 120 5.94 -6.93 -4.28
CA PHE A 120 7.25 -7.57 -4.09
C PHE A 120 7.67 -8.49 -5.25
N GLU A 121 6.72 -8.91 -6.06
CA GLU A 121 7.00 -9.67 -7.30
C GLU A 121 7.64 -8.79 -8.39
N ARG A 122 7.39 -7.47 -8.34
CA ARG A 122 7.81 -6.50 -9.36
C ARG A 122 8.93 -5.58 -8.90
N PHE A 123 9.16 -5.51 -7.59
CA PHE A 123 10.17 -4.66 -6.98
C PHE A 123 10.98 -5.44 -5.94
N ASP A 124 12.29 -5.25 -5.96
CA ASP A 124 13.11 -5.61 -4.81
C ASP A 124 12.94 -4.56 -3.72
N ILE A 125 12.69 -5.01 -2.51
CA ILE A 125 12.52 -4.15 -1.36
C ILE A 125 13.60 -4.46 -0.33
N THR A 126 14.36 -3.45 0.03
CA THR A 126 15.48 -3.56 0.97
C THR A 126 15.23 -2.67 2.19
N PHE A 127 15.19 -3.28 3.35
CA PHE A 127 15.12 -2.57 4.62
C PHE A 127 16.54 -2.24 5.10
N ARG A 128 16.89 -0.96 5.13
CA ARG A 128 18.16 -0.44 5.65
C ARG A 128 18.00 0.01 7.09
N GLU A 129 17.86 -0.93 7.99
CA GLU A 129 17.52 -0.65 9.40
C GLU A 129 18.46 0.36 10.07
N ARG A 130 19.78 0.21 9.88
CA ARG A 130 20.77 1.15 10.43
C ARG A 130 20.63 2.58 9.89
N LYS A 131 20.10 2.72 8.68
CA LYS A 131 19.90 4.03 8.03
C LYS A 131 18.46 4.53 8.18
N LEU A 132 17.59 3.73 8.78
CA LEU A 132 16.14 3.99 8.91
C LEU A 132 15.53 4.37 7.55
N ARG A 133 15.79 3.53 6.55
CA ARG A 133 15.30 3.72 5.17
C ARG A 133 14.82 2.42 4.58
N VAL A 134 13.82 2.51 3.72
CA VAL A 134 13.42 1.42 2.82
C VAL A 134 13.75 1.84 1.38
N GLU A 135 14.38 0.95 0.67
CA GLU A 135 14.75 1.13 -0.74
C GLU A 135 13.92 0.18 -1.62
N ILE A 136 13.39 0.72 -2.71
CA ILE A 136 12.51 -0.01 -3.63
C ILE A 136 13.10 0.13 -5.04
N SER A 137 13.40 -1.00 -5.67
CA SER A 137 14.02 -1.05 -6.98
C SER A 137 13.15 -1.86 -7.95
N LEU A 138 12.78 -1.27 -9.08
CA LEU A 138 11.98 -1.95 -10.10
C LEU A 138 12.76 -3.12 -10.71
N LYS A 139 12.10 -4.27 -10.83
CA LYS A 139 12.61 -5.48 -11.51
C LYS A 139 11.78 -5.87 -12.73
N ASP A 140 10.51 -5.58 -12.71
CA ASP A 140 9.59 -5.86 -13.82
C ASP A 140 9.43 -4.63 -14.72
N GLU A 141 10.08 -4.64 -15.87
CA GLU A 141 10.05 -3.53 -16.83
C GLU A 141 8.69 -3.34 -17.51
N THR A 142 7.74 -4.25 -17.33
CA THR A 142 6.36 -4.11 -17.82
C THR A 142 5.54 -3.12 -17.00
N VAL A 143 6.01 -2.76 -15.82
CA VAL A 143 5.35 -1.78 -14.96
C VAL A 143 5.40 -0.40 -15.59
N LYS A 144 4.24 0.24 -15.69
CA LYS A 144 4.10 1.55 -16.33
C LYS A 144 4.73 2.66 -15.50
N ARG A 145 5.68 3.38 -16.10
CA ARG A 145 6.20 4.63 -15.53
C ARG A 145 5.21 5.76 -15.76
N VAL A 146 5.02 6.59 -14.76
CA VAL A 146 4.11 7.75 -14.81
C VAL A 146 4.77 8.95 -14.13
N LYS A 147 4.18 10.13 -14.33
CA LYS A 147 4.56 11.31 -13.54
C LYS A 147 3.95 11.21 -12.15
N LEU A 148 4.72 11.55 -11.14
CA LEU A 148 4.23 11.61 -9.77
C LEU A 148 3.19 12.73 -9.65
N PRO A 149 2.02 12.46 -9.06
CA PRO A 149 1.02 13.49 -8.81
C PRO A 149 1.59 14.67 -8.02
N PRO A 150 1.13 15.91 -8.26
CA PRO A 150 1.67 17.13 -7.62
C PRO A 150 1.68 17.09 -6.08
N ILE A 151 0.75 16.35 -5.50
CA ILE A 151 0.62 16.20 -4.03
C ILE A 151 1.78 15.47 -3.38
N LEU A 152 2.65 14.83 -4.17
CA LEU A 152 3.80 14.06 -3.68
C LEU A 152 5.16 14.59 -4.17
N LYS A 153 5.17 15.73 -4.83
CA LYS A 153 6.42 16.37 -5.29
C LYS A 153 7.16 17.06 -4.18
#